data_72f93f020809c8ac2395739f9f6432fe
#
_entry.id   72f93f020809c8ac2395739f9f6432fe
#
_cell.length_a   1.000
_cell.length_b   1.000
_cell.length_c   1.000
_cell.angle_alpha   90.00
_cell.angle_beta   90.00
_cell.angle_gamma   90.00
#
_symmetry.space_group_name_H-M   'P 1'
#
loop_
_entity.id
_entity.type
_entity.pdbx_description
1 polymer ?
#
loop_
_entity_poly.entity_id
_entity_poly.type
_entity_poly.pdbx_seq_one_letter_code
_entity_poly.pdbx_strand_id
1 'polypeptide(L)'
;MHCHYSTRINNSKVLDLFSGTGSFGIECLSRGAAEVFFFENYHNSLKILKKNISNLKLENKSKIYNNSAYNLEDSNFKNMIFDLIFLDPPFQDGKIKSLIDQIKKLKITDINSILIIHRNKKSDDKISLYLDIIEEKNYGLSKIFFCKLI
;
A
#
# COMPACT_ATOMS: atom_id res chain seq x y z
N MET A 1 2.32 -1.15 14.37
CA MET A 1 3.29 -1.72 13.42
C MET A 1 4.70 -1.34 13.86
N HIS A 2 5.38 -2.27 14.52
CA HIS A 2 6.79 -2.09 14.87
C HIS A 2 7.62 -2.60 13.71
N CYS A 3 8.12 -1.70 12.92
CA CYS A 3 8.83 -2.05 11.70
C CYS A 3 10.24 -1.45 11.75
N HIS A 4 11.23 -2.21 11.32
CA HIS A 4 12.57 -1.71 11.06
C HIS A 4 12.55 -0.58 10.01
N TYR A 5 11.42 -0.41 9.34
CA TYR A 5 11.21 0.60 8.31
C TYR A 5 10.53 1.86 8.82
N SER A 6 10.33 1.98 10.13
CA SER A 6 9.69 3.17 10.71
C SER A 6 10.46 4.45 10.37
N THR A 7 11.78 4.39 10.28
CA THR A 7 12.63 5.52 9.88
C THR A 7 12.45 5.90 8.42
N ARG A 8 11.98 4.96 7.59
CA ARG A 8 11.75 5.20 6.16
C ARG A 8 10.41 5.85 5.89
N ILE A 9 9.52 5.90 6.87
CA ILE A 9 8.21 6.53 6.74
C ILE A 9 8.34 8.04 6.74
N ASN A 10 9.26 8.58 7.55
CA ASN A 10 9.43 10.03 7.64
C ASN A 10 9.78 10.62 6.28
N ASN A 11 9.03 11.64 5.89
CA ASN A 11 9.18 12.35 4.62
C ASN A 11 8.97 11.47 3.38
N SER A 12 8.28 10.33 3.52
CA SER A 12 8.05 9.39 2.42
C SER A 12 6.78 9.70 1.64
N LYS A 13 6.76 9.24 0.39
CA LYS A 13 5.57 9.18 -0.44
C LYS A 13 5.02 7.75 -0.40
N VAL A 14 3.77 7.60 0.01
CA VAL A 14 3.15 6.30 0.29
C VAL A 14 1.97 6.06 -0.64
N LEU A 15 1.89 4.86 -1.19
CA LEU A 15 0.73 4.39 -1.95
C LEU A 15 0.04 3.29 -1.13
N ASP A 16 -1.18 3.57 -0.70
CA ASP A 16 -2.00 2.67 0.12
C ASP A 16 -3.09 2.06 -0.74
N LEU A 17 -2.85 0.86 -1.22
CA LEU A 17 -3.79 0.12 -2.05
C LEU A 17 -4.72 -0.73 -1.16
N PHE A 18 -6.02 -0.73 -1.49
CA PHE A 18 -7.06 -1.35 -0.68
C PHE A 18 -7.13 -0.70 0.71
N SER A 19 -7.25 0.62 0.74
CA SER A 19 -7.07 1.42 1.95
C SER A 19 -8.09 1.15 3.05
N GLY A 20 -9.30 0.67 2.71
CA GLY A 20 -10.35 0.51 3.69
C GLY A 20 -10.67 1.86 4.34
N THR A 21 -10.67 1.90 5.66
CA THR A 21 -10.89 3.13 6.42
C THR A 21 -9.64 3.99 6.59
N GLY A 22 -8.50 3.57 6.02
CA GLY A 22 -7.29 4.35 5.95
C GLY A 22 -6.28 4.11 7.06
N SER A 23 -6.44 3.06 7.85
CA SER A 23 -5.61 2.84 9.04
C SER A 23 -4.11 2.86 8.73
N PHE A 24 -3.66 2.18 7.69
CA PHE A 24 -2.25 2.13 7.36
C PHE A 24 -1.72 3.50 6.90
N GLY A 25 -2.36 4.12 5.91
CA GLY A 25 -1.91 5.40 5.38
C GLY A 25 -1.96 6.53 6.40
N ILE A 26 -3.00 6.56 7.23
CA ILE A 26 -3.12 7.55 8.31
C ILE A 26 -2.00 7.36 9.34
N GLU A 27 -1.68 6.11 9.68
CA GLU A 27 -0.55 5.83 10.57
C GLU A 27 0.77 6.32 9.95
N CYS A 28 0.96 6.14 8.66
CA CYS A 28 2.14 6.69 7.97
C CYS A 28 2.20 8.21 8.07
N LEU A 29 1.07 8.90 7.91
CA LEU A 29 1.01 10.35 8.06
C LEU A 29 1.36 10.78 9.49
N SER A 30 0.87 10.04 10.49
CA SER A 30 1.18 10.33 11.89
C SER A 30 2.67 10.15 12.22
N ARG A 31 3.36 9.31 11.43
CA ARG A 31 4.80 9.05 11.58
C ARG A 31 5.65 9.92 10.66
N GLY A 32 5.07 10.91 10.01
CA GLY A 32 5.81 11.90 9.24
C GLY A 32 5.88 11.67 7.74
N ALA A 33 5.06 10.78 7.17
CA ALA A 33 4.99 10.65 5.72
C ALA A 33 4.67 12.01 5.09
N ALA A 34 5.30 12.30 3.95
CA ALA A 34 5.08 13.57 3.27
C ALA A 34 3.70 13.59 2.59
N GLU A 35 3.29 12.48 2.01
CA GLU A 35 2.04 12.38 1.27
C GLU A 35 1.61 10.93 1.16
N VAL A 36 0.31 10.67 1.26
CA VAL A 36 -0.27 9.35 1.07
C VAL A 36 -1.36 9.40 0.01
N PHE A 37 -1.29 8.45 -0.91
CA PHE A 37 -2.27 8.22 -1.98
C PHE A 37 -3.09 7.00 -1.61
N PHE A 38 -4.39 7.20 -1.35
CA PHE A 38 -5.30 6.15 -0.91
C PHE A 38 -6.15 5.66 -2.07
N PHE A 39 -6.21 4.33 -2.27
CA PHE A 39 -7.12 3.69 -3.22
C PHE A 39 -8.17 2.92 -2.45
N GLU A 40 -9.43 3.30 -2.61
CA GLU A 40 -10.58 2.61 -2.04
C GLU A 40 -11.81 2.87 -2.88
N ASN A 41 -12.48 1.82 -3.33
CA ASN A 41 -13.67 1.95 -4.14
C ASN A 41 -14.94 1.36 -3.51
N TYR A 42 -14.84 0.78 -2.31
CA TYR A 42 -16.02 0.36 -1.56
C TYR A 42 -16.63 1.58 -0.87
N HIS A 43 -17.86 1.90 -1.24
CA HIS A 43 -18.51 3.15 -0.85
C HIS A 43 -18.50 3.41 0.66
N ASN A 44 -18.85 2.39 1.46
CA ASN A 44 -18.92 2.55 2.91
C ASN A 44 -17.55 2.84 3.53
N SER A 45 -16.53 2.13 3.09
CA SER A 45 -15.15 2.35 3.56
C SER A 45 -14.62 3.71 3.11
N LEU A 46 -14.89 4.09 1.87
CA LEU A 46 -14.48 5.37 1.31
C LEU A 46 -15.05 6.55 2.10
N LYS A 47 -16.32 6.45 2.49
CA LYS A 47 -16.98 7.47 3.30
C LYS A 47 -16.28 7.64 4.66
N ILE A 48 -15.92 6.54 5.30
CA ILE A 48 -15.22 6.55 6.58
C ILE A 48 -13.80 7.08 6.41
N LEU A 49 -13.10 6.67 5.37
CA LEU A 49 -11.76 7.16 5.04
C LEU A 49 -11.75 8.69 4.92
N LYS A 50 -12.66 9.24 4.14
CA LYS A 50 -12.78 10.70 3.96
C LYS A 50 -13.06 11.41 5.27
N LYS A 51 -13.94 10.84 6.10
CA LYS A 51 -14.26 11.39 7.42
C LYS A 51 -13.05 11.36 8.34
N ASN A 52 -12.31 10.25 8.36
CA ASN A 52 -11.10 10.13 9.19
C ASN A 52 -10.04 11.17 8.80
N ILE A 53 -9.80 11.34 7.50
CA ILE A 53 -8.83 12.32 7.00
C ILE A 53 -9.27 13.74 7.37
N SER A 54 -10.53 14.05 7.20
CA SER A 54 -11.08 15.38 7.55
C SER A 54 -10.99 15.65 9.05
N ASN A 55 -11.39 14.68 9.89
CA ASN A 55 -11.36 14.84 11.35
C ASN A 55 -9.94 15.04 11.88
N LEU A 56 -8.95 14.43 11.25
CA LEU A 56 -7.55 14.54 11.63
C LEU A 56 -6.82 15.68 10.92
N LYS A 57 -7.52 16.44 10.07
CA LYS A 57 -6.97 17.58 9.33
C LYS A 57 -5.77 17.19 8.45
N LEU A 58 -5.89 16.08 7.74
CA LEU A 58 -4.83 15.52 6.91
C LEU A 58 -5.05 15.72 5.41
N GLU A 59 -6.02 16.54 5.01
CA GLU A 59 -6.39 16.73 3.60
C GLU A 59 -5.20 17.17 2.73
N ASN A 60 -4.35 18.02 3.26
CA ASN A 60 -3.22 18.58 2.51
C ASN A 60 -2.14 17.54 2.19
N LYS A 61 -2.13 16.42 2.89
CA LYS A 61 -1.14 15.35 2.70
C LYS A 61 -1.75 14.06 2.18
N SER A 62 -3.02 14.10 1.80
CA SER A 62 -3.77 12.92 1.38
C SER A 62 -4.39 13.13 0.02
N LYS A 63 -4.31 12.12 -0.84
CA LYS A 63 -5.05 12.07 -2.09
C LYS A 63 -5.85 10.78 -2.10
N ILE A 64 -7.15 10.90 -2.35
CA ILE A 64 -8.07 9.77 -2.33
C ILE A 64 -8.55 9.48 -3.74
N TYR A 65 -8.37 8.24 -4.18
CA TYR A 65 -8.82 7.74 -5.48
C TYR A 65 -9.97 6.76 -5.25
N ASN A 66 -11.15 7.09 -5.75
CA ASN A 66 -12.31 6.20 -5.75
C ASN A 66 -12.20 5.25 -6.94
N ASN A 67 -11.11 4.50 -7.00
CA ASN A 67 -10.80 3.58 -8.09
C ASN A 67 -10.41 2.24 -7.51
N SER A 68 -10.55 1.20 -8.32
CA SER A 68 -10.01 -0.11 -7.97
C SER A 68 -8.48 -0.07 -8.01
N ALA A 69 -7.86 -0.68 -7.01
CA ALA A 69 -6.41 -0.86 -6.99
C ALA A 69 -5.89 -1.67 -8.19
N TYR A 70 -6.76 -2.49 -8.80
CA TYR A 70 -6.40 -3.27 -9.99
C TYR A 70 -6.36 -2.44 -11.28
N ASN A 71 -6.76 -1.18 -11.22
CA ASN A 71 -6.76 -0.26 -12.36
C ASN A 71 -5.77 0.90 -12.14
N LEU A 72 -4.59 0.58 -11.62
CA LEU A 72 -3.53 1.57 -11.36
C LEU A 72 -3.11 2.33 -12.61
N GLU A 73 -3.18 1.70 -13.77
CA GLU A 73 -2.79 2.31 -15.04
C GLU A 73 -3.60 3.58 -15.35
N ASP A 74 -4.82 3.66 -14.84
CA ASP A 74 -5.70 4.81 -15.05
C ASP A 74 -5.36 6.01 -14.16
N SER A 75 -4.41 5.87 -13.25
CA SER A 75 -4.16 6.84 -12.19
C SER A 75 -3.19 7.96 -12.56
N ASN A 76 -2.54 7.86 -13.71
CA ASN A 76 -1.59 8.87 -14.19
C ASN A 76 -0.45 9.21 -13.21
N PHE A 77 0.26 8.19 -12.74
CA PHE A 77 1.40 8.35 -11.84
C PHE A 77 2.73 8.59 -12.57
N LYS A 78 2.67 9.20 -13.74
CA LYS A 78 3.86 9.45 -14.54
C LYS A 78 4.91 10.25 -13.75
N ASN A 79 6.14 9.76 -13.73
CA ASN A 79 7.28 10.38 -13.04
C ASN A 79 7.15 10.43 -11.51
N MET A 80 6.21 9.68 -10.92
CA MET A 80 6.13 9.52 -9.49
C MET A 80 6.92 8.30 -9.03
N ILE A 81 7.62 8.43 -7.91
CA ILE A 81 8.26 7.30 -7.24
C ILE A 81 7.70 7.22 -5.82
N PHE A 82 7.15 6.08 -5.47
CA PHE A 82 6.66 5.81 -4.12
C PHE A 82 7.75 5.13 -3.30
N ASP A 83 7.96 5.61 -2.09
CA ASP A 83 8.92 5.01 -1.15
C ASP A 83 8.36 3.75 -0.52
N LEU A 84 7.05 3.74 -0.27
CA LEU A 84 6.32 2.61 0.30
C LEU A 84 5.06 2.37 -0.50
N ILE A 85 4.79 1.10 -0.82
CA ILE A 85 3.53 0.67 -1.42
C ILE A 85 2.96 -0.43 -0.54
N PHE A 86 1.77 -0.19 0.02
CA PHE A 86 1.07 -1.15 0.86
C PHE A 86 -0.02 -1.85 0.05
N LEU A 87 0.00 -3.18 0.06
CA LEU A 87 -0.97 -4.03 -0.63
C LEU A 87 -1.68 -4.91 0.39
N ASP A 88 -2.99 -4.70 0.53
CA ASP A 88 -3.84 -5.52 1.38
C ASP A 88 -5.06 -6.01 0.58
N PRO A 89 -4.83 -6.81 -0.49
CA PRO A 89 -5.92 -7.29 -1.32
C PRO A 89 -6.79 -8.29 -0.58
N PRO A 90 -8.05 -8.48 -1.04
CA PRO A 90 -8.92 -9.48 -0.44
C PRO A 90 -8.26 -10.85 -0.37
N PHE A 91 -8.49 -11.53 0.74
CA PHE A 91 -7.81 -12.77 1.10
C PHE A 91 -7.89 -13.87 0.02
N GLN A 92 -9.03 -14.00 -0.64
CA GLN A 92 -9.25 -15.04 -1.66
C GLN A 92 -8.93 -14.58 -3.08
N ASP A 93 -8.30 -13.41 -3.21
CA ASP A 93 -8.04 -12.82 -4.51
C ASP A 93 -6.73 -13.35 -5.10
N GLY A 94 -6.83 -14.03 -6.24
CA GLY A 94 -5.66 -14.54 -6.96
C GLY A 94 -4.97 -13.53 -7.87
N LYS A 95 -5.29 -12.24 -7.76
CA LYS A 95 -4.85 -11.19 -8.68
C LYS A 95 -3.60 -10.43 -8.24
N ILE A 96 -2.94 -10.88 -7.19
CA ILE A 96 -1.78 -10.15 -6.65
C ILE A 96 -0.65 -10.05 -7.69
N LYS A 97 -0.45 -11.09 -8.50
CA LYS A 97 0.56 -11.05 -9.57
C LYS A 97 0.26 -9.94 -10.59
N SER A 98 -1.00 -9.82 -11.00
CA SER A 98 -1.43 -8.78 -11.93
C SER A 98 -1.15 -7.39 -11.37
N LEU A 99 -1.39 -7.19 -10.08
CA LEU A 99 -1.14 -5.93 -9.41
C LEU A 99 0.36 -5.60 -9.38
N ILE A 100 1.20 -6.58 -9.06
CA ILE A 100 2.65 -6.43 -9.07
C ILE A 100 3.14 -6.09 -10.48
N ASP A 101 2.61 -6.76 -11.50
CA ASP A 101 2.96 -6.48 -12.89
C ASP A 101 2.61 -5.04 -13.29
N GLN A 102 1.47 -4.53 -12.84
CA GLN A 102 1.10 -3.13 -13.08
C GLN A 102 2.05 -2.15 -12.40
N ILE A 103 2.43 -2.42 -11.15
CA ILE A 103 3.39 -1.60 -10.41
C ILE A 103 4.72 -1.53 -11.16
N LYS A 104 5.20 -2.68 -11.67
CA LYS A 104 6.44 -2.73 -12.47
C LYS A 104 6.31 -1.94 -13.76
N LYS A 105 5.21 -2.11 -14.47
CA LYS A 105 4.96 -1.45 -15.76
C LYS A 105 4.91 0.07 -15.62
N LEU A 106 4.31 0.56 -14.55
CA LEU A 106 4.17 2.00 -14.30
C LEU A 106 5.48 2.69 -13.89
N LYS A 107 6.50 1.91 -13.50
CA LYS A 107 7.80 2.44 -13.07
C LYS A 107 7.67 3.46 -11.93
N ILE A 108 6.86 3.13 -10.95
CA ILE A 108 6.57 3.99 -9.80
C ILE A 108 7.40 3.64 -8.56
N THR A 109 8.44 2.83 -8.74
CA THR A 109 9.36 2.44 -7.67
C THR A 109 10.81 2.64 -8.12
N ASP A 110 11.71 2.77 -7.13
CA ASP A 110 13.16 2.75 -7.36
C ASP A 110 13.81 1.68 -6.47
N ILE A 111 15.13 1.66 -6.44
CA ILE A 111 15.89 0.66 -5.69
C ILE A 111 15.64 0.74 -4.18
N ASN A 112 15.18 1.88 -3.68
CA ASN A 112 14.91 2.08 -2.26
C ASN A 112 13.46 1.81 -1.88
N SER A 113 12.58 1.61 -2.85
CA SER A 113 11.14 1.39 -2.61
C SER A 113 10.90 0.04 -1.96
N ILE A 114 9.98 0.03 -1.00
CA ILE A 114 9.55 -1.18 -0.29
C ILE A 114 8.07 -1.43 -0.56
N LEU A 115 7.75 -2.66 -0.92
CA LEU A 115 6.37 -3.15 -0.98
C LEU A 115 6.08 -3.89 0.31
N ILE A 116 4.98 -3.52 0.97
CA ILE A 116 4.51 -4.19 2.19
C ILE A 116 3.21 -4.90 1.82
N ILE A 117 3.20 -6.22 1.94
CA ILE A 117 2.06 -7.04 1.52
C ILE A 117 1.49 -7.76 2.73
N HIS A 118 0.21 -7.51 2.99
CA HIS A 118 -0.54 -8.20 4.04
C HIS A 118 -1.36 -9.32 3.42
N ARG A 119 -1.16 -10.55 3.94
CA ARG A 119 -1.92 -11.71 3.48
C ARG A 119 -2.37 -12.54 4.68
N ASN A 120 -3.40 -13.37 4.46
CA ASN A 120 -3.78 -14.37 5.43
C ASN A 120 -2.72 -15.48 5.46
N LYS A 121 -2.49 -16.05 6.64
CA LYS A 121 -1.51 -17.12 6.85
C LYS A 121 -1.73 -18.33 5.94
N LYS A 122 -2.98 -18.58 5.53
CA LYS A 122 -3.34 -19.70 4.66
C LYS A 122 -3.20 -19.39 3.17
N SER A 123 -2.89 -18.14 2.80
CA SER A 123 -2.72 -17.76 1.40
C SER A 123 -1.44 -18.37 0.84
N ASP A 124 -1.51 -18.87 -0.38
CA ASP A 124 -0.37 -19.39 -1.11
C ASP A 124 -0.25 -18.66 -2.45
N ASP A 125 0.17 -17.41 -2.39
CA ASP A 125 0.30 -16.55 -3.58
C ASP A 125 1.63 -16.71 -4.29
N LYS A 126 2.55 -17.50 -3.72
CA LYS A 126 3.90 -17.71 -4.25
C LYS A 126 4.62 -16.39 -4.57
N ILE A 127 4.55 -15.46 -3.62
CA ILE A 127 5.08 -14.09 -3.77
C ILE A 127 6.57 -14.10 -4.13
N SER A 128 7.33 -15.07 -3.59
CA SER A 128 8.76 -15.21 -3.87
C SER A 128 9.11 -15.42 -5.34
N LEU A 129 8.14 -15.82 -6.18
CA LEU A 129 8.35 -15.94 -7.61
C LEU A 129 8.39 -14.57 -8.32
N TYR A 130 7.85 -13.54 -7.70
CA TYR A 130 7.66 -12.21 -8.31
C TYR A 130 8.43 -11.12 -7.62
N LEU A 131 8.76 -11.31 -6.34
CA LEU A 131 9.32 -10.29 -5.48
C LEU A 131 10.49 -10.85 -4.70
N ASP A 132 11.43 -9.98 -4.38
CA ASP A 132 12.52 -10.28 -3.45
C ASP A 132 12.00 -10.01 -2.03
N ILE A 133 11.75 -11.08 -1.26
CA ILE A 133 11.26 -10.98 0.11
C ILE A 133 12.44 -10.69 1.03
N ILE A 134 12.44 -9.49 1.62
CA ILE A 134 13.47 -9.07 2.55
C ILE A 134 13.19 -9.59 3.96
N GLU A 135 11.93 -9.54 4.35
CA GLU A 135 11.50 -9.94 5.69
C GLU A 135 10.06 -10.43 5.64
N GLU A 136 9.75 -11.43 6.45
CA GLU A 136 8.40 -11.94 6.67
C GLU A 136 8.11 -11.90 8.16
N LYS A 137 6.95 -11.37 8.53
CA LYS A 137 6.46 -11.35 9.91
C LYS A 137 5.11 -12.05 9.97
N ASN A 138 4.93 -12.86 11.02
CA ASN A 138 3.69 -13.59 11.25
C ASN A 138 3.02 -13.09 12.54
N TYR A 139 1.75 -12.73 12.42
CA TYR A 139 0.94 -12.25 13.54
C TYR A 139 -0.40 -12.99 13.53
N GLY A 140 -0.57 -14.01 14.38
CA GLY A 140 -1.80 -14.80 14.42
C GLY A 140 -2.13 -15.40 13.04
N LEU A 141 -3.22 -14.95 12.41
CA LEU A 141 -3.66 -15.40 11.10
C LEU A 141 -3.09 -14.59 9.94
N SER A 142 -2.25 -13.59 10.22
CA SER A 142 -1.71 -12.68 9.23
C SER A 142 -0.24 -12.93 8.96
N LYS A 143 0.15 -12.76 7.69
CA LYS A 143 1.54 -12.65 7.26
C LYS A 143 1.76 -11.26 6.69
N ILE A 144 2.91 -10.66 7.01
CA ILE A 144 3.32 -9.39 6.42
C ILE A 144 4.66 -9.61 5.76
N PHE A 145 4.73 -9.32 4.47
CA PHE A 145 5.96 -9.43 3.68
C PHE A 145 6.50 -8.04 3.37
N PHE A 146 7.79 -7.87 3.59
CA PHE A 146 8.53 -6.67 3.19
C PHE A 146 9.37 -7.05 1.99
N CYS A 147 9.10 -6.44 0.84
CA CYS A 147 9.63 -6.89 -0.44
C CYS A 147 10.21 -5.75 -1.26
N LYS A 148 11.07 -6.13 -2.20
CA LYS A 148 11.49 -5.28 -3.32
C LYS A 148 11.07 -5.92 -4.64
N LEU A 149 10.88 -5.10 -5.66
CA LEU A 149 10.67 -5.61 -7.01
C LEU A 149 11.95 -6.30 -7.50
N ILE A 150 11.77 -7.39 -8.22
CA ILE A 150 12.87 -8.07 -8.90
C ILE A 150 13.17 -7.37 -10.22
#